data_108a1fc2c7c9df65d8c299b85265ddd2
#
_entry.id   108a1fc2c7c9df65d8c299b85265ddd2
#
_cell.length_a   1.000
_cell.length_b   1.000
_cell.length_c   1.000
_cell.angle_alpha   90.00
_cell.angle_beta   90.00
_cell.angle_gamma   90.00
#
_symmetry.space_group_name_H-M   'P 1'
#
loop_
_entity.id
_entity.type
_entity.pdbx_description
1 polymer ?
#
loop_
_entity_poly.entity_id
_entity_poly.type
_entity_poly.pdbx_seq_one_letter_code
_entity_poly.pdbx_strand_id
1 'polypeptide(L)'
;MIAALAATVLAGCATEAVLGGLGGNAPNPNGCYVFLYDQENWRGQRVVLNGPGKWQSVERLRRNDDKDWRNNIRSIEIGSSATVTVYTELNYRGIAQQFGPASDPARFNGSLSAGIESLALSCRPDKP
;
A
#
# COMPACT_ATOMS: atom_id res chain seq x y z
N MET A 1 -21.01 -26.91 -13.08
CA MET A 1 -20.71 -26.52 -12.76
C MET A 1 -20.20 -25.97 -12.07
N ILE A 2 -20.14 -25.93 -12.19
CA ILE A 2 -19.68 -25.26 -11.63
C ILE A 2 -19.16 -24.67 -11.11
N ALA A 3 -19.18 -24.66 -11.28
CA ALA A 3 -18.68 -23.90 -10.85
C ALA A 3 -18.26 -23.30 -10.36
N ALA A 4 -18.41 -23.26 -10.60
CA ALA A 4 -18.10 -22.45 -10.14
C ALA A 4 -17.80 -21.97 -9.46
N LEU A 5 -17.99 -22.06 -9.58
CA LEU A 5 -17.83 -21.39 -8.92
C LEU A 5 -17.30 -20.89 -8.37
N ALA A 6 -17.37 -20.98 -8.61
CA ALA A 6 -16.97 -20.25 -8.16
C ALA A 6 -16.55 -19.61 -7.73
N ALA A 7 -16.73 -19.60 -8.04
CA ALA A 7 -16.45 -18.73 -7.71
C ALA A 7 -16.23 -18.16 -7.16
N THR A 8 -16.37 -18.17 -7.44
CA THR A 8 -16.27 -17.37 -6.96
C THR A 8 -15.99 -16.88 -6.21
N VAL A 9 -16.08 -16.93 -6.46
CA VAL A 9 -15.95 -16.20 -5.82
C VAL A 9 -15.74 -15.65 -5.20
N LEU A 10 -15.70 -15.44 -5.46
CA LEU A 10 -15.63 -14.68 -4.95
C LEU A 10 -15.37 -14.09 -4.50
N ALA A 11 -15.53 -14.06 -4.83
CA ALA A 11 -15.36 -13.27 -4.50
C ALA A 11 -15.09 -12.81 -3.91
N GLY A 12 -15.09 -12.82 -4.05
CA GLY A 12 -14.95 -12.06 -3.62
C GLY A 12 -14.62 -11.75 -2.95
N CYS A 13 -14.66 -11.70 -2.93
CA CYS A 13 -14.43 -11.19 -2.25
C CYS A 13 -13.96 -10.70 -1.64
N ALA A 14 -14.19 -10.49 -2.39
CA ALA A 14 -13.89 -9.32 -1.90
C ALA A 14 -13.23 -9.28 -0.66
N THR A 15 -13.37 -10.00 0.01
CA THR A 15 -12.73 -9.89 1.12
C THR A 15 -11.33 -9.96 0.99
N GLU A 16 -10.94 -10.37 -0.07
CA GLU A 16 -9.61 -10.44 -0.27
C GLU A 16 -9.02 -9.19 -0.30
N ALA A 17 -9.75 -8.28 -0.47
CA ALA A 17 -9.21 -6.97 -0.41
C ALA A 17 -8.54 -6.71 0.89
N VAL A 18 -8.67 -7.59 1.83
CA VAL A 18 -8.00 -7.35 3.06
C VAL A 18 -6.57 -7.77 3.04
N LEU A 19 -6.18 -8.64 2.16
CA LEU A 19 -4.80 -9.06 2.07
C LEU A 19 -4.20 -8.48 0.82
N GLY A 20 -3.18 -7.71 0.95
CA GLY A 20 -2.51 -7.16 -0.19
C GLY A 20 -1.59 -8.15 -0.87
N GLY A 21 -1.25 -7.90 -2.11
CA GLY A 21 -0.30 -8.70 -2.84
C GLY A 21 1.11 -8.23 -2.58
N LEU A 22 2.06 -8.72 -3.38
CA LEU A 22 3.46 -8.39 -3.21
C LEU A 22 3.85 -7.08 -3.87
N GLY A 23 2.92 -6.45 -4.54
CA GLY A 23 3.22 -5.24 -5.26
C GLY A 23 3.65 -5.54 -6.68
N GLY A 24 3.89 -4.51 -7.45
CA GLY A 24 4.25 -4.67 -8.84
C GLY A 24 4.86 -3.42 -9.41
N ASN A 25 4.75 -3.26 -10.72
CA ASN A 25 5.36 -2.16 -11.43
C ASN A 25 4.36 -1.18 -12.03
N ALA A 26 3.13 -1.60 -12.26
CA ALA A 26 2.16 -0.78 -12.96
C ALA A 26 1.03 -0.34 -12.04
N PRO A 27 0.79 0.97 -11.94
CA PRO A 27 -0.29 1.46 -11.09
C PRO A 27 -1.65 1.27 -11.76
N ASN A 28 -2.67 1.13 -10.94
CA ASN A 28 -4.04 1.06 -11.45
C ASN A 28 -4.38 2.33 -12.20
N PRO A 29 -4.94 2.20 -13.40
CA PRO A 29 -5.29 3.40 -14.17
C PRO A 29 -6.40 4.23 -13.55
N ASN A 30 -7.15 3.67 -12.60
CA ASN A 30 -8.20 4.43 -11.93
C ASN A 30 -7.67 5.31 -10.80
N GLY A 31 -6.36 5.33 -10.57
CA GLY A 31 -5.77 6.18 -9.57
C GLY A 31 -5.71 5.60 -8.17
N CYS A 32 -6.14 4.35 -7.99
CA CYS A 32 -6.12 3.76 -6.65
C CYS A 32 -4.84 2.96 -6.45
N TYR A 33 -3.77 3.65 -6.11
CA TYR A 33 -2.47 3.04 -5.92
C TYR A 33 -1.60 3.90 -5.02
N VAL A 34 -0.52 3.32 -4.51
CA VAL A 34 0.51 4.07 -3.84
C VAL A 34 1.86 3.52 -4.29
N PHE A 35 2.80 4.39 -4.60
CA PHE A 35 4.19 4.02 -4.81
C PHE A 35 4.93 4.19 -3.49
N LEU A 36 5.70 3.18 -3.13
CA LEU A 36 6.58 3.23 -1.97
C LEU A 36 8.02 3.34 -2.46
N TYR A 37 8.79 4.22 -1.84
CA TYR A 37 10.19 4.43 -2.20
C TYR A 37 11.07 4.24 -0.97
N ASP A 38 12.26 3.69 -1.15
CA ASP A 38 13.14 3.43 -0.02
C ASP A 38 14.11 4.59 0.25
N GLN A 39 13.99 5.68 -0.49
CA GLN A 39 14.75 6.90 -0.21
C GLN A 39 13.81 8.08 -0.18
N GLU A 40 14.26 9.15 0.44
CA GLU A 40 13.47 10.37 0.48
C GLU A 40 13.38 10.97 -0.92
N ASN A 41 12.41 11.82 -1.10
CA ASN A 41 12.21 12.57 -2.34
C ASN A 41 11.93 11.65 -3.52
N TRP A 42 11.20 10.56 -3.26
CA TRP A 42 10.69 9.65 -4.29
C TRP A 42 11.81 9.07 -5.13
N ARG A 43 12.85 8.56 -4.46
CA ARG A 43 14.00 7.97 -5.13
C ARG A 43 14.28 6.58 -4.60
N GLY A 44 15.17 5.89 -5.26
CA GLY A 44 15.61 4.56 -4.84
C GLY A 44 14.73 3.46 -5.38
N GLN A 45 14.70 2.36 -4.67
CA GLN A 45 13.84 1.23 -5.03
C GLN A 45 12.39 1.66 -4.90
N ARG A 46 11.54 1.15 -5.77
CA ARG A 46 10.14 1.52 -5.82
C ARG A 46 9.28 0.29 -5.99
N VAL A 47 8.15 0.28 -5.32
CA VAL A 47 7.13 -0.74 -5.55
C VAL A 47 5.78 -0.06 -5.55
N VAL A 48 4.85 -0.53 -6.38
CA VAL A 48 3.50 0.02 -6.39
C VAL A 48 2.56 -0.99 -5.75
N LEU A 49 1.67 -0.49 -4.91
CA LEU A 49 0.59 -1.28 -4.33
C LEU A 49 -0.71 -0.76 -4.90
N ASN A 50 -1.49 -1.65 -5.49
CA ASN A 50 -2.78 -1.29 -6.04
C ASN A 50 -3.86 -1.62 -5.04
N GLY A 51 -4.80 -0.71 -4.88
CA GLY A 51 -5.85 -0.87 -3.92
C GLY A 51 -7.17 -1.26 -4.52
N PRO A 52 -8.12 -1.48 -3.64
CA PRO A 52 -7.97 -1.42 -2.19
C PRO A 52 -7.25 -2.64 -1.63
N GLY A 53 -6.67 -2.51 -0.46
CA GLY A 53 -6.00 -3.64 0.16
C GLY A 53 -5.39 -3.28 1.49
N LYS A 54 -4.97 -4.30 2.20
CA LYS A 54 -4.29 -4.13 3.47
C LYS A 54 -3.06 -5.03 3.51
N TRP A 55 -2.01 -4.51 4.10
CA TRP A 55 -0.75 -5.22 4.22
C TRP A 55 -0.34 -5.22 5.68
N GLN A 56 -0.52 -6.36 6.36
CA GLN A 56 -0.18 -6.44 7.78
C GLN A 56 1.31 -6.43 8.01
N SER A 57 2.08 -6.64 6.96
CA SER A 57 3.53 -6.46 6.99
C SER A 57 3.97 -6.08 5.58
N VAL A 58 4.85 -5.09 5.50
CA VAL A 58 5.42 -4.71 4.20
C VAL A 58 6.68 -5.51 3.88
N GLU A 59 7.03 -6.44 4.73
CA GLU A 59 8.29 -7.16 4.62
C GLU A 59 8.49 -7.86 3.29
N ARG A 60 7.45 -8.45 2.77
CA ARG A 60 7.58 -9.27 1.57
C ARG A 60 7.25 -8.57 0.28
N LEU A 61 7.06 -7.27 0.33
CA LEU A 61 6.78 -6.55 -0.90
C LEU A 61 7.97 -6.67 -1.86
N ARG A 62 7.67 -6.60 -3.13
CA ARG A 62 8.65 -6.85 -4.19
C ARG A 62 9.82 -5.86 -4.15
N ARG A 63 11.03 -6.39 -4.22
CA ARG A 63 12.26 -5.60 -4.26
C ARG A 63 13.28 -6.33 -5.13
N ASN A 64 14.27 -5.59 -5.57
CA ASN A 64 15.34 -6.14 -6.41
C ASN A 64 16.62 -6.43 -5.65
N ASP A 65 16.61 -6.29 -4.33
CA ASP A 65 17.79 -6.58 -3.52
C ASP A 65 17.38 -7.53 -2.39
N ASP A 66 18.27 -7.80 -1.47
CA ASP A 66 18.01 -8.73 -0.39
C ASP A 66 17.50 -8.03 0.87
N LYS A 67 17.15 -6.76 0.78
CA LYS A 67 16.55 -6.05 1.90
C LYS A 67 15.05 -6.23 1.87
N ASP A 68 14.39 -5.90 2.97
CA ASP A 68 12.93 -5.88 2.96
C ASP A 68 12.44 -4.45 3.14
N TRP A 69 11.13 -4.27 3.05
CA TRP A 69 10.55 -2.94 3.10
C TRP A 69 10.24 -2.45 4.51
N ARG A 70 10.33 -3.29 5.53
CA ARG A 70 10.03 -2.83 6.89
C ARG A 70 11.04 -1.79 7.29
N ASN A 71 10.55 -0.67 7.77
CA ASN A 71 11.37 0.46 8.20
C ASN A 71 12.26 1.01 7.09
N ASN A 72 11.96 0.67 5.86
CA ASN A 72 12.71 1.16 4.70
C ASN A 72 11.86 1.96 3.74
N ILE A 73 10.64 2.34 4.12
CA ILE A 73 9.81 3.21 3.30
C ILE A 73 10.10 4.64 3.73
N ARG A 74 10.66 5.43 2.82
CA ARG A 74 11.11 6.77 3.16
C ARG A 74 10.31 7.87 2.48
N SER A 75 9.62 7.57 1.39
CA SER A 75 8.70 8.50 0.75
C SER A 75 7.65 7.71 0.02
N ILE A 76 6.50 8.35 -0.25
CA ILE A 76 5.42 7.69 -0.95
C ILE A 76 4.77 8.66 -1.92
N GLU A 77 4.13 8.11 -2.93
CA GLU A 77 3.40 8.89 -3.91
C GLU A 77 2.03 8.24 -4.06
N ILE A 78 0.97 9.01 -3.87
CA ILE A 78 -0.38 8.46 -3.74
C ILE A 78 -1.21 8.82 -4.95
N GLY A 79 -1.87 7.84 -5.51
CA GLY A 79 -2.70 8.06 -6.68
C GLY A 79 -3.92 8.91 -6.39
N SER A 80 -4.56 9.41 -7.44
CA SER A 80 -5.61 10.42 -7.31
C SER A 80 -6.87 9.90 -6.64
N SER A 81 -7.07 8.59 -6.57
CA SER A 81 -8.26 8.02 -5.95
C SER A 81 -7.94 7.24 -4.68
N ALA A 82 -6.74 7.37 -4.16
CA ALA A 82 -6.29 6.54 -3.06
C ALA A 82 -6.13 7.33 -1.77
N THR A 83 -6.37 6.65 -0.66
CA THR A 83 -6.04 7.15 0.66
C THR A 83 -5.27 6.04 1.36
N VAL A 84 -4.10 6.36 1.89
CA VAL A 84 -3.27 5.36 2.55
C VAL A 84 -3.13 5.69 4.02
N THR A 85 -3.23 4.66 4.85
CA THR A 85 -2.92 4.79 6.28
C THR A 85 -1.69 3.95 6.54
N VAL A 86 -0.67 4.57 7.11
CA VAL A 86 0.58 3.87 7.44
C VAL A 86 0.67 3.69 8.93
N TYR A 87 1.32 2.60 9.35
CA TYR A 87 1.44 2.24 10.77
C TYR A 87 2.88 1.90 11.07
N THR A 88 3.32 2.27 12.27
CA THR A 88 4.72 2.04 12.64
C THR A 88 5.00 0.62 13.13
N GLU A 89 3.96 -0.20 13.30
CA GLU A 89 4.13 -1.58 13.74
C GLU A 89 3.36 -2.51 12.83
N LEU A 90 3.63 -3.79 12.94
CA LEU A 90 2.92 -4.81 12.18
C LEU A 90 1.45 -4.84 12.59
N ASN A 91 0.63 -5.40 11.74
CA ASN A 91 -0.78 -5.66 12.04
C ASN A 91 -1.56 -4.40 12.37
N TYR A 92 -1.23 -3.30 11.69
CA TYR A 92 -1.99 -2.05 11.79
C TYR A 92 -1.97 -1.47 13.20
N ARG A 93 -0.82 -1.56 13.85
CA ARG A 93 -0.66 -1.07 15.21
C ARG A 93 0.37 0.03 15.27
N GLY A 94 0.52 0.59 16.44
CA GLY A 94 1.47 1.66 16.68
C GLY A 94 0.90 3.00 16.27
N ILE A 95 1.78 3.90 15.88
CA ILE A 95 1.34 5.22 15.44
C ILE A 95 0.79 5.09 14.03
N ALA A 96 -0.35 5.68 13.79
CA ALA A 96 -1.01 5.63 12.49
C ALA A 96 -1.14 7.04 11.92
N GLN A 97 -0.95 7.17 10.62
CA GLN A 97 -1.20 8.44 9.96
C GLN A 97 -1.79 8.18 8.58
N GLN A 98 -2.78 8.98 8.21
CA GLN A 98 -3.46 8.84 6.94
C GLN A 98 -3.03 9.94 6.00
N PHE A 99 -2.82 9.58 4.73
CA PHE A 99 -2.49 10.53 3.69
C PHE A 99 -3.50 10.39 2.55
N GLY A 100 -4.03 11.50 2.11
CA GLY A 100 -5.00 11.52 1.04
C GLY A 100 -4.38 11.64 -0.33
N PRO A 101 -5.20 11.73 -1.37
CA PRO A 101 -4.72 11.84 -2.74
C PRO A 101 -3.84 13.07 -2.90
N ALA A 102 -2.76 12.90 -3.66
CA ALA A 102 -1.84 13.99 -3.98
C ALA A 102 -1.12 14.58 -2.78
N SER A 103 -1.13 13.85 -1.66
CA SER A 103 -0.50 14.34 -0.46
C SER A 103 0.84 13.65 -0.27
N ASP A 104 1.66 13.64 -1.25
CA ASP A 104 2.83 12.78 -1.41
C ASP A 104 3.97 13.16 -0.48
N PRO A 105 4.08 12.56 0.71
CA PRO A 105 5.18 12.94 1.62
C PRO A 105 6.53 12.54 1.06
N ALA A 106 7.41 13.51 0.98
CA ALA A 106 8.78 13.30 0.50
C ALA A 106 9.66 12.65 1.57
N ARG A 107 9.19 12.64 2.81
CA ARG A 107 9.87 11.98 3.92
C ARG A 107 8.90 11.91 5.08
N PHE A 108 9.23 11.07 6.04
CA PHE A 108 8.41 10.92 7.24
C PHE A 108 9.13 11.52 8.43
N ASN A 109 8.42 12.34 9.18
CA ASN A 109 8.96 13.06 10.31
C ASN A 109 8.26 12.65 11.59
N GLY A 110 8.81 13.08 12.71
CA GLY A 110 8.16 12.90 14.00
C GLY A 110 7.99 11.45 14.35
N SER A 111 6.80 11.09 14.76
CA SER A 111 6.56 9.73 15.22
C SER A 111 6.64 8.70 14.10
N LEU A 112 6.52 9.11 12.84
CA LEU A 112 6.66 8.17 11.74
C LEU A 112 8.10 7.91 11.35
N SER A 113 9.04 8.67 11.89
CA SER A 113 10.44 8.47 11.56
C SER A 113 11.00 7.14 12.04
N ALA A 114 10.29 6.46 12.94
CA ALA A 114 10.69 5.13 13.37
C ALA A 114 10.55 4.09 12.27
N GLY A 115 9.78 4.40 11.23
CA GLY A 115 9.61 3.50 10.12
C GLY A 115 8.20 2.95 10.03
N ILE A 116 7.87 2.44 8.85
CA ILE A 116 6.53 1.93 8.57
C ILE A 116 6.63 0.43 8.40
N GLU A 117 5.74 -0.31 9.06
CA GLU A 117 5.74 -1.76 9.01
C GLU A 117 4.46 -2.36 8.46
N SER A 118 3.35 -1.61 8.48
CA SER A 118 2.12 -2.08 7.86
C SER A 118 1.36 -0.89 7.30
N LEU A 119 0.42 -1.15 6.40
CA LEU A 119 -0.38 -0.08 5.83
C LEU A 119 -1.69 -0.60 5.25
N ALA A 120 -2.62 0.32 5.04
CA ALA A 120 -3.91 0.02 4.44
C ALA A 120 -4.18 1.06 3.36
N LEU A 121 -4.73 0.61 2.26
CA LEU A 121 -5.00 1.46 1.10
C LEU A 121 -6.47 1.36 0.76
N SER A 122 -7.16 2.47 0.77
CA SER A 122 -8.55 2.51 0.37
C SER A 122 -8.71 3.37 -0.87
N CYS A 123 -9.77 3.09 -1.61
CA CYS A 123 -10.04 3.78 -2.85
C CYS A 123 -11.28 4.61 -2.71
N ARG A 124 -11.26 5.78 -3.32
CA ARG A 124 -12.43 6.61 -3.34
C ARG A 124 -13.50 5.94 -4.18
N PRO A 125 -14.76 6.00 -3.77
CA PRO A 125 -15.82 5.46 -4.60
C PRO A 125 -15.83 6.16 -5.95
N ASP A 126 -16.34 5.47 -6.95
CA ASP A 126 -16.45 6.08 -8.25
C ASP A 126 -17.26 7.33 -8.17
N LYS A 127 -16.84 8.31 -8.92
CA LYS A 127 -17.57 9.53 -8.93
C LYS A 127 -18.83 9.37 -9.68
N PRO A 128 -19.83 10.01 -9.21
CA PRO A 128 -21.08 10.03 -9.94
C PRO A 128 -20.88 10.67 -11.29
#